data_09bd50c78beae7afc07cb5a7b8916891
#
_entry.id   09bd50c78beae7afc07cb5a7b8916891
#
_cell.length_a   1.000
_cell.length_b   1.000
_cell.length_c   1.000
_cell.angle_alpha   90.00
_cell.angle_beta   90.00
_cell.angle_gamma   90.00
#
_symmetry.space_group_name_H-M   'P 1'
#
loop_
_entity.id
_entity.type
_entity.pdbx_description
1 polymer ?
#
loop_
_entity_poly.entity_id
_entity_poly.type
_entity_poly.pdbx_seq_one_letter_code
_entity_poly.pdbx_strand_id
1 'polypeptide(L)'
;IIQQVDTPQNLYDKPCNVFVAGFMGSPQMNLINAKVVQSGEDVVLMFGGNTVKLPEGKAQKLIEAGYVDTTVIMGIRPEDLNDSEVIINANPDCVIEATIRVYELLGAEVFLYFDIDEVNCTARVNPRTTARPGDTIKLGIDMTKLHIFDKDTEQVILH
;
A
#
# COMPACT_ATOMS: atom_id res chain seq x y z
N ILE A 1 7.29 -17.75 -18.57
CA ILE A 1 8.27 -17.90 -17.47
C ILE A 1 7.52 -17.95 -16.15
N ILE A 2 7.81 -18.95 -15.36
CA ILE A 2 7.21 -19.11 -14.03
C ILE A 2 8.01 -18.24 -13.04
N GLN A 3 7.37 -17.25 -12.42
CA GLN A 3 8.01 -16.38 -11.44
C GLN A 3 7.97 -16.98 -10.04
N GLN A 4 6.92 -17.71 -9.74
CA GLN A 4 6.73 -18.34 -8.43
C GLN A 4 5.78 -19.53 -8.61
N VAL A 5 6.11 -20.66 -7.98
CA VAL A 5 5.24 -21.87 -7.96
C VAL A 5 4.80 -22.10 -6.52
N ASP A 6 3.51 -21.98 -6.27
CA ASP A 6 2.95 -22.15 -4.93
C ASP A 6 1.42 -22.22 -5.02
N THR A 7 0.75 -22.38 -3.87
CA THR A 7 -0.71 -22.32 -3.83
C THR A 7 -1.20 -20.92 -4.18
N PRO A 8 -2.41 -20.78 -4.78
CA PRO A 8 -2.96 -19.44 -5.08
C PRO A 8 -3.01 -18.52 -3.87
N GLN A 9 -3.28 -19.05 -2.68
CA GLN A 9 -3.34 -18.26 -1.45
C GLN A 9 -1.96 -17.67 -1.09
N ASN A 10 -0.89 -18.46 -1.19
CA ASN A 10 0.46 -17.99 -0.91
C ASN A 10 0.94 -16.99 -1.97
N LEU A 11 0.58 -17.21 -3.23
CA LEU A 11 0.91 -16.24 -4.29
C LEU A 11 0.25 -14.88 -4.04
N TYR A 12 -0.96 -14.87 -3.49
CA TYR A 12 -1.66 -13.64 -3.13
C TYR A 12 -1.08 -13.01 -1.87
N ASP A 13 -0.93 -13.78 -0.78
CA ASP A 13 -0.53 -13.26 0.53
C ASP A 13 0.95 -12.89 0.60
N LYS A 14 1.81 -13.66 -0.07
CA LYS A 14 3.27 -13.49 -0.01
C LYS A 14 3.91 -13.55 -1.39
N PRO A 15 3.65 -12.56 -2.26
CA PRO A 15 4.26 -12.53 -3.58
C PRO A 15 5.78 -12.34 -3.46
N CYS A 16 6.55 -13.10 -4.25
CA CYS A 16 8.01 -13.02 -4.19
C CYS A 16 8.59 -11.82 -4.97
N ASN A 17 7.82 -11.24 -5.89
CA ASN A 17 8.26 -10.09 -6.66
C ASN A 17 7.08 -9.25 -7.14
N VAL A 18 7.39 -8.10 -7.76
CA VAL A 18 6.39 -7.16 -8.28
C VAL A 18 5.49 -7.81 -9.33
N PHE A 19 6.03 -8.67 -10.19
CA PHE A 19 5.24 -9.35 -11.21
C PHE A 19 4.13 -10.20 -10.57
N VAL A 20 4.46 -11.02 -9.58
CA VAL A 20 3.47 -11.85 -8.89
C VAL A 20 2.47 -10.98 -8.14
N ALA A 21 2.94 -9.93 -7.45
CA ALA A 21 2.07 -9.01 -6.71
C ALA A 21 1.06 -8.31 -7.63
N GLY A 22 1.51 -7.86 -8.80
CA GLY A 22 0.63 -7.19 -9.77
C GLY A 22 -0.29 -8.15 -10.50
N PHE A 23 0.11 -9.40 -10.68
CA PHE A 23 -0.67 -10.42 -11.40
C PHE A 23 -1.80 -10.99 -10.54
N MET A 24 -1.54 -11.19 -9.24
CA MET A 24 -2.51 -11.80 -8.33
C MET A 24 -3.42 -10.76 -7.70
N GLY A 25 -4.71 -10.93 -7.87
CA GLY A 25 -5.73 -10.08 -7.28
C GLY A 25 -6.50 -9.28 -8.32
N SER A 26 -7.75 -8.94 -7.98
CA SER A 26 -8.64 -8.12 -8.79
C SER A 26 -9.49 -7.27 -7.83
N PRO A 27 -9.25 -5.93 -7.75
CA PRO A 27 -8.21 -5.20 -8.48
C PRO A 27 -6.79 -5.54 -8.02
N GLN A 28 -5.81 -5.16 -8.82
CA GLN A 28 -4.41 -5.43 -8.58
C GLN A 28 -3.87 -4.63 -7.39
N MET A 29 -2.78 -5.14 -6.79
CA MET A 29 -2.06 -4.42 -5.73
C MET A 29 -1.59 -3.05 -6.22
N ASN A 30 -1.72 -2.04 -5.36
CA ASN A 30 -1.15 -0.72 -5.61
C ASN A 30 0.36 -0.81 -5.40
N LEU A 31 1.13 -0.46 -6.42
CA LEU A 31 2.59 -0.48 -6.39
C LEU A 31 3.10 0.94 -6.56
N ILE A 32 3.70 1.49 -5.52
CA ILE A 32 4.08 2.90 -5.45
C ILE A 32 5.53 3.01 -5.00
N ASN A 33 6.31 3.85 -5.70
CA ASN A 33 7.66 4.16 -5.26
C ASN A 33 7.61 5.00 -3.99
N ALA A 34 8.38 4.60 -2.98
CA ALA A 34 8.44 5.28 -1.70
C ALA A 34 9.89 5.39 -1.23
N LYS A 35 10.22 6.53 -0.63
CA LYS A 35 11.55 6.73 -0.05
C LYS A 35 11.53 6.28 1.41
N VAL A 36 12.53 5.48 1.78
CA VAL A 36 12.72 5.01 3.16
C VAL A 36 13.54 6.05 3.91
N VAL A 37 12.97 6.62 4.97
CA VAL A 37 13.62 7.66 5.77
C VAL A 37 13.59 7.24 7.24
N GLN A 38 14.75 7.32 7.91
CA GLN A 38 14.84 7.09 9.34
C GLN A 38 14.74 8.43 10.08
N SER A 39 13.82 8.50 11.03
CA SER A 39 13.61 9.67 11.88
C SER A 39 13.70 9.24 13.34
N GLY A 40 14.86 9.46 13.96
CA GLY A 40 15.14 8.95 15.29
C GLY A 40 15.16 7.43 15.30
N GLU A 41 14.27 6.82 16.10
CA GLU A 41 14.12 5.37 16.16
C GLU A 41 13.09 4.85 15.14
N ASP A 42 12.34 5.75 14.52
CA ASP A 42 11.27 5.41 13.59
C ASP A 42 11.77 5.37 12.16
N VAL A 43 11.18 4.49 11.36
CA VAL A 43 11.39 4.45 9.91
C VAL A 43 10.06 4.76 9.25
N VAL A 44 10.08 5.70 8.32
CA VAL A 44 8.88 6.12 7.59
C VAL A 44 9.07 5.92 6.08
N LEU A 45 7.96 5.79 5.38
CA LEU A 45 7.92 5.79 3.92
C LEU A 45 7.30 7.10 3.45
N MET A 46 7.96 7.77 2.53
CA MET A 46 7.51 9.04 1.96
C MET A 46 7.16 8.86 0.49
N PHE A 47 5.95 9.22 0.12
CA PHE A 47 5.44 9.10 -1.26
C PHE A 47 4.30 10.09 -1.48
N GLY A 48 4.29 10.76 -2.63
CA GLY A 48 3.17 11.62 -3.04
C GLY A 48 2.76 12.69 -2.03
N GLY A 49 3.70 13.23 -1.26
CA GLY A 49 3.39 14.19 -0.21
C GLY A 49 2.87 13.55 1.08
N ASN A 50 2.78 12.23 1.13
CA ASN A 50 2.35 11.48 2.31
C ASN A 50 3.54 10.87 3.03
N THR A 51 3.41 10.70 4.34
CA THR A 51 4.40 10.02 5.17
C THR A 51 3.69 9.03 6.06
N VAL A 52 4.13 7.76 6.03
CA VAL A 52 3.57 6.72 6.88
C VAL A 52 4.68 6.04 7.67
N LYS A 53 4.37 5.67 8.92
CA LYS A 53 5.32 5.05 9.83
C LYS A 53 5.24 3.53 9.70
N LEU A 54 6.40 2.88 9.56
CA LEU A 54 6.48 1.43 9.53
C LEU A 54 6.37 0.83 10.94
N PRO A 55 5.71 -0.34 11.08
CA PRO A 55 5.78 -1.12 12.31
C PRO A 55 7.24 -1.46 12.64
N GLU A 56 7.57 -1.54 13.92
CA GLU A 56 8.94 -1.72 14.38
C GLU A 56 9.63 -2.93 13.75
N GLY A 57 8.95 -4.08 13.63
CA GLY A 57 9.51 -5.28 13.03
C GLY A 57 9.88 -5.10 11.56
N LYS A 58 9.03 -4.40 10.80
CA LYS A 58 9.30 -4.10 9.39
C LYS A 58 10.40 -3.05 9.25
N ALA A 59 10.39 -2.03 10.12
CA ALA A 59 11.42 -1.00 10.14
C ALA A 59 12.80 -1.61 10.38
N GLN A 60 12.91 -2.51 11.35
CA GLN A 60 14.18 -3.17 11.67
C GLN A 60 14.73 -3.96 10.49
N LYS A 61 13.88 -4.67 9.76
CA LYS A 61 14.30 -5.42 8.58
C LYS A 61 14.89 -4.52 7.50
N LEU A 62 14.28 -3.34 7.26
CA LEU A 62 14.79 -2.39 6.27
C LEU A 62 16.11 -1.79 6.71
N ILE A 63 16.29 -1.47 7.98
CA ILE A 63 17.54 -0.95 8.52
C ILE A 63 18.65 -1.98 8.34
N GLU A 64 18.42 -3.22 8.75
CA GLU A 64 19.39 -4.31 8.65
C GLU A 64 19.80 -4.63 7.21
N ALA A 65 18.83 -4.52 6.29
CA ALA A 65 19.07 -4.78 4.88
C ALA A 65 19.69 -3.59 4.13
N GLY A 66 19.88 -2.45 4.80
CA GLY A 66 20.57 -1.29 4.23
C GLY A 66 19.73 -0.44 3.29
N TYR A 67 18.41 -0.43 3.45
CA TYR A 67 17.50 0.31 2.58
C TYR A 67 17.17 1.73 3.06
N VAL A 68 17.68 2.17 4.21
CA VAL A 68 17.47 3.54 4.68
C VAL A 68 18.07 4.52 3.67
N ASP A 69 17.35 5.60 3.39
CA ASP A 69 17.68 6.64 2.40
C ASP A 69 17.65 6.15 0.94
N THR A 70 17.03 5.00 0.68
CA THR A 70 16.81 4.50 -0.68
C THR A 70 15.33 4.56 -1.04
N THR A 71 15.04 4.43 -2.35
CA THR A 71 13.66 4.29 -2.83
C THR A 71 13.35 2.81 -3.04
N VAL A 72 12.19 2.40 -2.52
CA VAL A 72 11.68 1.03 -2.66
C VAL A 72 10.33 1.07 -3.34
N ILE A 73 9.80 -0.10 -3.72
CA ILE A 73 8.43 -0.23 -4.21
C ILE A 73 7.57 -0.71 -3.05
N MET A 74 6.55 0.08 -2.70
CA MET A 74 5.60 -0.23 -1.66
C MET A 74 4.37 -0.86 -2.30
N GLY A 75 3.96 -2.04 -1.83
CA GLY A 75 2.78 -2.74 -2.30
C GLY A 75 1.68 -2.74 -1.25
N ILE A 76 0.51 -2.21 -1.61
CA ILE A 76 -0.66 -2.15 -0.75
C ILE A 76 -1.87 -2.68 -1.52
N ARG A 77 -2.57 -3.66 -0.96
CA ARG A 77 -3.80 -4.15 -1.56
C ARG A 77 -4.94 -3.16 -1.37
N PRO A 78 -5.88 -3.07 -2.31
CA PRO A 78 -7.02 -2.15 -2.19
C PRO A 78 -7.83 -2.34 -0.91
N GLU A 79 -8.01 -3.57 -0.45
CA GLU A 79 -8.74 -3.89 0.78
C GLU A 79 -8.01 -3.46 2.06
N ASP A 80 -6.72 -3.14 1.97
CA ASP A 80 -5.91 -2.70 3.11
C ASP A 80 -5.87 -1.18 3.24
N LEU A 81 -6.64 -0.49 2.41
CA LEU A 81 -6.89 0.95 2.48
C LEU A 81 -8.32 1.16 2.96
N ASN A 82 -8.51 1.92 4.06
CA ASN A 82 -9.82 2.05 4.69
C ASN A 82 -10.13 3.52 5.01
N ASP A 83 -11.38 3.93 4.74
CA ASP A 83 -11.85 5.29 5.01
C ASP A 83 -12.61 5.41 6.35
N SER A 84 -12.65 4.36 7.16
CA SER A 84 -13.30 4.39 8.46
C SER A 84 -12.59 5.34 9.43
N GLU A 85 -13.35 6.25 10.04
CA GLU A 85 -12.81 7.18 11.04
C GLU A 85 -12.20 6.46 12.24
N VAL A 86 -12.78 5.33 12.64
CA VAL A 86 -12.27 4.53 13.77
C VAL A 86 -10.86 4.04 13.47
N ILE A 87 -10.62 3.51 12.28
CA ILE A 87 -9.32 3.00 11.86
C ILE A 87 -8.32 4.15 11.69
N ILE A 88 -8.75 5.25 11.06
CA ILE A 88 -7.91 6.43 10.84
C ILE A 88 -7.45 7.02 12.18
N ASN A 89 -8.37 7.18 13.12
CA ASN A 89 -8.06 7.77 14.43
C ASN A 89 -7.22 6.84 15.31
N ALA A 90 -7.34 5.52 15.13
CA ALA A 90 -6.55 4.55 15.88
C ALA A 90 -5.08 4.55 15.46
N ASN A 91 -4.79 4.88 14.19
CA ASN A 91 -3.44 4.84 13.63
C ASN A 91 -3.14 6.09 12.81
N PRO A 92 -3.02 7.27 13.44
CA PRO A 92 -2.84 8.54 12.71
C PRO A 92 -1.52 8.61 11.94
N ASP A 93 -0.54 7.78 12.29
CA ASP A 93 0.76 7.73 11.61
C ASP A 93 0.73 6.89 10.32
N CYS A 94 -0.39 6.26 10.01
CA CYS A 94 -0.57 5.39 8.87
C CYS A 94 -1.70 5.87 7.97
N VAL A 95 -1.88 7.18 7.85
CA VAL A 95 -2.97 7.80 7.10
C VAL A 95 -2.41 8.60 5.93
N ILE A 96 -3.04 8.43 4.78
CA ILE A 96 -2.74 9.20 3.58
C ILE A 96 -3.95 10.03 3.17
N GLU A 97 -3.72 11.06 2.37
CA GLU A 97 -4.78 11.83 1.73
C GLU A 97 -4.89 11.42 0.26
N ALA A 98 -6.12 11.28 -0.22
CA ALA A 98 -6.39 10.90 -1.61
C ALA A 98 -7.55 11.73 -2.15
N THR A 99 -7.37 12.29 -3.35
CA THR A 99 -8.45 12.95 -4.08
C THR A 99 -9.08 11.94 -5.00
N ILE A 100 -10.36 11.66 -4.78
CA ILE A 100 -11.08 10.62 -5.49
C ILE A 100 -11.40 11.09 -6.90
N ARG A 101 -11.00 10.31 -7.89
CA ARG A 101 -11.26 10.58 -9.30
C ARG A 101 -12.48 9.83 -9.81
N VAL A 102 -12.65 8.58 -9.40
CA VAL A 102 -13.76 7.72 -9.83
C VAL A 102 -14.31 6.95 -8.63
N TYR A 103 -15.62 6.81 -8.59
CA TYR A 103 -16.36 5.98 -7.63
C TYR A 103 -17.07 4.90 -8.42
N GLU A 104 -16.90 3.64 -8.00
CA GLU A 104 -17.53 2.51 -8.69
C GLU A 104 -18.16 1.56 -7.68
N LEU A 105 -19.44 1.31 -7.83
CA LEU A 105 -20.16 0.32 -7.00
C LEU A 105 -20.30 -0.97 -7.81
N LEU A 106 -19.66 -2.03 -7.33
CA LEU A 106 -19.69 -3.36 -7.94
C LEU A 106 -20.25 -4.36 -6.93
N GLY A 107 -21.51 -4.76 -7.11
CA GLY A 107 -22.19 -5.63 -6.16
C GLY A 107 -22.28 -4.99 -4.78
N ALA A 108 -21.69 -5.62 -3.78
CA ALA A 108 -21.68 -5.15 -2.40
C ALA A 108 -20.38 -4.40 -2.04
N GLU A 109 -19.55 -4.07 -3.03
CA GLU A 109 -18.24 -3.44 -2.78
C GLU A 109 -18.14 -2.12 -3.53
N VAL A 110 -17.47 -1.14 -2.91
CA VAL A 110 -17.16 0.15 -3.52
C VAL A 110 -15.67 0.25 -3.77
N PHE A 111 -15.31 0.63 -5.00
CA PHE A 111 -13.93 0.91 -5.39
C PHE A 111 -13.77 2.41 -5.61
N LEU A 112 -12.75 2.98 -4.95
CA LEU A 112 -12.37 4.38 -5.11
C LEU A 112 -11.05 4.42 -5.86
N TYR A 113 -11.01 5.21 -6.94
CA TYR A 113 -9.82 5.36 -7.79
C TYR A 113 -9.23 6.75 -7.56
N PHE A 114 -7.91 6.79 -7.36
CA PHE A 114 -7.17 8.02 -7.11
C PHE A 114 -5.73 7.85 -7.60
N ASP A 115 -4.99 8.95 -7.71
CA ASP A 115 -3.61 8.90 -8.16
C ASP A 115 -2.66 9.32 -7.03
N ILE A 116 -1.52 8.65 -6.94
CA ILE A 116 -0.39 9.03 -6.08
C ILE A 116 0.84 9.10 -6.98
N ASP A 117 1.48 10.27 -7.09
CA ASP A 117 2.64 10.47 -7.96
C ASP A 117 2.39 9.97 -9.39
N GLU A 118 1.22 10.28 -9.94
CA GLU A 118 0.79 9.87 -11.29
C GLU A 118 0.51 8.35 -11.42
N VAL A 119 0.63 7.59 -10.33
CA VAL A 119 0.27 6.16 -10.31
C VAL A 119 -1.21 6.02 -9.97
N ASN A 120 -1.94 5.30 -10.81
CA ASN A 120 -3.34 5.02 -10.58
C ASN A 120 -3.51 4.01 -9.46
N CYS A 121 -4.17 4.41 -8.39
CA CYS A 121 -4.38 3.59 -7.21
C CYS A 121 -5.86 3.28 -7.00
N THR A 122 -6.13 2.19 -6.28
CA THR A 122 -7.48 1.74 -5.98
C THR A 122 -7.61 1.40 -4.49
N ALA A 123 -8.70 1.85 -3.87
CA ALA A 123 -9.09 1.43 -2.53
C ALA A 123 -10.43 0.72 -2.61
N ARG A 124 -10.58 -0.36 -1.84
CA ARG A 124 -11.86 -1.07 -1.69
C ARG A 124 -12.42 -0.74 -0.32
N VAL A 125 -13.56 -0.06 -0.29
CA VAL A 125 -14.14 0.45 0.94
C VAL A 125 -15.58 -0.05 1.11
N ASN A 126 -16.12 0.17 2.31
CA ASN A 126 -17.49 -0.22 2.63
C ASN A 126 -18.48 0.62 1.79
N PRO A 127 -19.60 0.02 1.31
CA PRO A 127 -20.63 0.77 0.59
C PRO A 127 -21.24 1.95 1.35
N ARG A 128 -21.04 2.03 2.67
CA ARG A 128 -21.48 3.17 3.48
C ARG A 128 -20.61 4.42 3.29
N THR A 129 -19.55 4.33 2.51
CA THR A 129 -18.68 5.47 2.25
C THR A 129 -19.46 6.66 1.70
N THR A 130 -19.10 7.86 2.15
CA THR A 130 -19.63 9.10 1.61
C THR A 130 -18.72 9.73 0.57
N ALA A 131 -17.57 9.10 0.29
CA ALA A 131 -16.60 9.58 -0.68
C ALA A 131 -17.17 9.61 -2.09
N ARG A 132 -16.94 10.70 -2.81
CA ARG A 132 -17.39 10.88 -4.20
C ARG A 132 -16.28 11.53 -5.02
N PRO A 133 -16.35 11.42 -6.37
CA PRO A 133 -15.37 12.08 -7.23
C PRO A 133 -15.23 13.56 -6.90
N GLY A 134 -13.98 14.03 -6.81
CA GLY A 134 -13.64 15.39 -6.42
C GLY A 134 -13.36 15.58 -4.94
N ASP A 135 -13.79 14.64 -4.09
CA ASP A 135 -13.51 14.72 -2.65
C ASP A 135 -12.07 14.35 -2.35
N THR A 136 -11.45 15.08 -1.42
CA THR A 136 -10.17 14.68 -0.83
C THR A 136 -10.47 14.04 0.53
N ILE A 137 -10.12 12.78 0.67
CA ILE A 137 -10.43 12.00 1.86
C ILE A 137 -9.16 11.46 2.50
N LYS A 138 -9.29 11.00 3.74
CA LYS A 138 -8.23 10.28 4.44
C LYS A 138 -8.46 8.78 4.29
N LEU A 139 -7.38 8.05 4.05
CA LEU A 139 -7.38 6.59 3.99
C LEU A 139 -6.33 6.07 4.97
N GLY A 140 -6.75 5.19 5.86
CA GLY A 140 -5.83 4.48 6.74
C GLY A 140 -5.27 3.25 6.03
N ILE A 141 -3.98 3.02 6.20
CA ILE A 141 -3.29 1.86 5.63
C ILE A 141 -3.10 0.82 6.73
N ASP A 142 -3.45 -0.42 6.45
CA ASP A 142 -3.07 -1.53 7.32
C ASP A 142 -1.60 -1.89 7.06
N MET A 143 -0.72 -1.28 7.84
CA MET A 143 0.73 -1.42 7.67
C MET A 143 1.23 -2.83 7.99
N THR A 144 0.44 -3.66 8.65
CA THR A 144 0.81 -5.06 8.91
C THR A 144 0.73 -5.90 7.64
N LYS A 145 -0.01 -5.42 6.64
CA LYS A 145 -0.23 -6.10 5.36
C LYS A 145 0.61 -5.53 4.21
N LEU A 146 1.44 -4.54 4.50
CA LEU A 146 2.29 -3.88 3.52
C LEU A 146 3.36 -4.82 3.01
N HIS A 147 3.64 -4.75 1.70
CA HIS A 147 4.77 -5.44 1.07
C HIS A 147 5.77 -4.42 0.58
N ILE A 148 7.05 -4.75 0.66
CA ILE A 148 8.11 -3.88 0.15
C ILE A 148 9.02 -4.69 -0.77
N PHE A 149 9.31 -4.12 -1.95
CA PHE A 149 10.14 -4.74 -2.98
C PHE A 149 11.33 -3.84 -3.30
N ASP A 150 12.46 -4.48 -3.65
CA ASP A 150 13.62 -3.77 -4.15
C ASP A 150 13.27 -3.11 -5.50
N LYS A 151 13.60 -1.82 -5.64
CA LYS A 151 13.23 -1.07 -6.83
C LYS A 151 13.96 -1.55 -8.09
N ASP A 152 15.21 -1.98 -7.95
CA ASP A 152 16.04 -2.38 -9.10
C ASP A 152 15.82 -3.83 -9.50
N THR A 153 15.75 -4.75 -8.52
CA THR A 153 15.57 -6.18 -8.77
C THR A 153 14.10 -6.59 -8.81
N GLU A 154 13.22 -5.77 -8.25
CA GLU A 154 11.79 -6.03 -8.07
C GLU A 154 11.49 -7.26 -7.21
N GLN A 155 12.48 -7.75 -6.48
CA GLN A 155 12.31 -8.87 -5.56
C GLN A 155 11.81 -8.38 -4.20
N VAL A 156 11.06 -9.25 -3.50
CA VAL A 156 10.53 -8.90 -2.19
C VAL A 156 11.65 -8.67 -1.18
N ILE A 157 11.50 -7.61 -0.39
CA ILE A 157 12.35 -7.32 0.77
C ILE A 157 11.64 -7.79 2.03
N LEU A 158 10.34 -7.47 2.15
CA LEU A 158 9.51 -7.90 3.28
C LEU A 158 8.03 -7.92 2.90
N HIS A 159 7.32 -8.70 3.67
CA HIS A 159 5.86 -8.80 3.60
C HIS A 159 5.22 -8.17 4.82
#